data_39d9f94d1fd1c9f23101ea95cdd9b5db
#
_entry.id   39d9f94d1fd1c9f23101ea95cdd9b5db
#
_cell.length_a   1.000
_cell.length_b   1.000
_cell.length_c   1.000
_cell.angle_alpha   90.00
_cell.angle_beta   90.00
_cell.angle_gamma   90.00
#
_symmetry.space_group_name_H-M   'P 1'
#
loop_
_entity.id
_entity.type
_entity.pdbx_description
1 polymer ?
#
loop_
_entity_poly.entity_id
_entity_poly.type
_entity_poly.pdbx_seq_one_letter_code
_entity_poly.pdbx_strand_id
1 'polypeptide(L)'
;MKYILSAIVLFLAVESEAGAPVETPTMGWSSWNAFRVNISEGTIKHHADLVKELGFDKCGYVYINIDDGYFGGRDENGRLKTHPKRFPNGLKPVVDHIHSLGLKAGIYSDGGENTCGSIFDNDKMGIGVGLWNHERQDAEYFFKELGFDFIKIDFCGGTKRGNTAKVDMDAKERYTLIRKTFDAVKPGVRINICRWDYPGTWVGEIGSSWRMSHDIAPRWNSVNDIIHQALYLSAYAGPGAFNDMDMLEVGRGLAKEEDKTHFGIWCMMASPLLIGCDLQQLRYSKGKSYAMDLLKNRELIALDQDPLCLQAYVAKRDGETYVLVKDIETYQGTTRAVAFLNTENANREMSIDLKDIELAGKVAVRDLFEMKDLAPVEGTLKAVVPGHATRIYRLAAEKRLERRVYEAETAWMETYQELTDPVAAGTAYYKQVPNASGGVVAAQVGGKGGPLVWKRVWSAKGGTCGLALRVVGEGSEGVRLSVNGKSVPLKGLSATVDFKKGDNEVKVFGDSMLPDIDCLVLSAVQ
;
A
#
# COMPACT_ATOMS: atom_id res chain seq x y z
N MET A 1 14.30 7.05 50.11
CA MET A 1 14.08 8.02 49.02
C MET A 1 14.65 7.42 47.75
N LYS A 2 13.79 6.82 46.93
CA LYS A 2 14.16 6.30 45.62
C LYS A 2 13.54 7.24 44.59
N TYR A 3 14.35 7.90 43.81
CA TYR A 3 13.92 8.76 42.71
C TYR A 3 13.47 7.91 41.53
N ILE A 4 12.21 8.03 41.15
CA ILE A 4 11.66 7.52 39.92
C ILE A 4 11.94 8.58 38.86
N LEU A 5 12.88 8.29 37.93
CA LEU A 5 13.04 9.10 36.71
C LEU A 5 11.99 8.64 35.70
N SER A 6 10.97 9.47 35.53
CA SER A 6 10.06 9.37 34.39
C SER A 6 10.78 9.90 33.16
N ALA A 7 11.12 9.02 32.25
CA ALA A 7 11.61 9.40 30.92
C ALA A 7 10.44 9.98 30.10
N ILE A 8 10.42 11.30 29.95
CA ILE A 8 9.59 12.00 28.99
C ILE A 8 10.24 11.77 27.64
N VAL A 9 9.60 10.96 26.79
CA VAL A 9 9.98 10.83 25.37
C VAL A 9 9.56 12.11 24.68
N LEU A 10 10.50 13.01 24.51
CA LEU A 10 10.35 14.19 23.65
C LEU A 10 10.41 13.71 22.18
N PHE A 11 9.32 13.88 21.44
CA PHE A 11 9.35 13.81 20.00
C PHE A 11 10.18 14.99 19.46
N LEU A 12 11.46 14.78 19.24
CA LEU A 12 12.26 15.67 18.42
C LEU A 12 11.85 15.42 16.96
N ALA A 13 11.10 16.36 16.41
CA ALA A 13 10.97 16.48 14.97
C ALA A 13 12.38 16.74 14.43
N VAL A 14 12.93 15.79 13.69
CA VAL A 14 14.14 16.03 12.92
C VAL A 14 13.71 16.95 11.77
N GLU A 15 13.96 18.24 11.91
CA GLU A 15 13.92 19.18 10.80
C GLU A 15 15.06 18.78 9.83
N SER A 16 14.69 18.04 8.77
CA SER A 16 15.54 17.94 7.59
C SER A 16 15.42 19.26 6.83
N GLU A 17 16.54 19.76 6.31
CA GLU A 17 16.57 20.97 5.48
C GLU A 17 15.43 20.95 4.46
N ALA A 18 14.51 21.92 4.60
CA ALA A 18 13.51 22.44 3.65
C ALA A 18 12.98 21.47 2.56
N GLY A 19 12.56 20.26 2.95
CA GLY A 19 11.72 19.41 2.10
C GLY A 19 10.27 19.48 2.59
N ALA A 20 9.29 19.43 1.67
CA ALA A 20 7.90 19.23 2.05
C ALA A 20 7.77 17.99 2.97
N PRO A 21 6.86 17.99 3.96
CA PRO A 21 6.69 16.83 4.85
C PRO A 21 6.42 15.58 4.03
N VAL A 22 7.07 14.46 4.40
CA VAL A 22 6.88 13.18 3.73
C VAL A 22 5.42 12.79 3.84
N GLU A 23 4.77 12.57 2.71
CA GLU A 23 3.39 12.11 2.68
C GLU A 23 3.33 10.63 3.04
N THR A 24 2.76 10.33 4.21
CA THR A 24 2.46 8.97 4.68
C THR A 24 1.10 8.48 4.14
N PRO A 25 0.75 7.18 4.29
CA PRO A 25 -0.54 6.64 3.86
C PRO A 25 -1.73 7.42 4.45
N THR A 26 -2.81 7.53 3.68
CA THR A 26 -4.03 8.21 4.13
C THR A 26 -4.69 7.44 5.27
N MET A 27 -5.03 8.12 6.36
CA MET A 27 -5.79 7.55 7.47
C MET A 27 -7.11 8.30 7.68
N GLY A 28 -8.20 7.55 7.81
CA GLY A 28 -9.52 8.17 7.99
C GLY A 28 -10.66 7.16 8.08
N TRP A 29 -11.84 7.65 7.83
CA TRP A 29 -13.09 6.88 7.71
C TRP A 29 -13.69 7.11 6.32
N SER A 30 -14.30 6.06 5.75
CA SER A 30 -15.01 6.14 4.46
C SER A 30 -16.39 5.50 4.56
N SER A 31 -17.36 6.08 3.89
CA SER A 31 -18.78 5.71 4.06
C SER A 31 -19.18 4.44 3.31
N TRP A 32 -18.41 3.99 2.29
CA TRP A 32 -18.89 2.99 1.32
C TRP A 32 -19.23 1.64 1.95
N ASN A 33 -18.30 1.03 2.66
CA ASN A 33 -18.49 -0.36 3.12
C ASN A 33 -19.61 -0.51 4.15
N ALA A 34 -19.85 0.52 4.98
CA ALA A 34 -20.94 0.52 5.95
C ALA A 34 -22.30 0.86 5.34
N PHE A 35 -22.33 1.80 4.38
CA PHE A 35 -23.59 2.45 3.97
C PHE A 35 -23.88 2.36 2.47
N ARG A 36 -22.89 2.04 1.64
CA ARG A 36 -23.00 2.10 0.18
C ARG A 36 -23.55 3.46 -0.25
N VAL A 37 -24.51 3.50 -1.17
CA VAL A 37 -25.20 4.74 -1.59
C VAL A 37 -26.17 5.32 -0.56
N ASN A 38 -26.43 4.62 0.55
CA ASN A 38 -27.42 5.03 1.56
C ASN A 38 -26.81 5.99 2.61
N ILE A 39 -26.16 7.02 2.15
CA ILE A 39 -25.55 8.07 2.97
C ILE A 39 -26.42 9.33 2.99
N SER A 40 -26.19 10.19 3.98
CA SER A 40 -26.82 11.49 4.09
C SER A 40 -25.90 12.51 4.72
N GLU A 41 -26.24 13.81 4.60
CA GLU A 41 -25.58 14.90 5.31
C GLU A 41 -25.43 14.59 6.81
N GLY A 42 -26.51 14.09 7.43
CA GLY A 42 -26.50 13.71 8.84
C GLY A 42 -25.58 12.54 9.14
N THR A 43 -25.55 11.50 8.28
CA THR A 43 -24.68 10.33 8.45
C THR A 43 -23.21 10.76 8.43
N ILE A 44 -22.80 11.59 7.47
CA ILE A 44 -21.40 12.02 7.34
C ILE A 44 -20.98 12.89 8.51
N LYS A 45 -21.78 13.91 8.88
CA LYS A 45 -21.49 14.77 10.04
C LYS A 45 -21.37 13.96 11.33
N HIS A 46 -22.32 13.04 11.56
CA HIS A 46 -22.29 12.16 12.74
C HIS A 46 -21.01 11.33 12.83
N HIS A 47 -20.54 10.74 11.72
CA HIS A 47 -19.29 9.98 11.73
C HIS A 47 -18.06 10.86 11.91
N ALA A 48 -18.06 12.09 11.40
CA ALA A 48 -17.02 13.07 11.70
C ALA A 48 -16.97 13.39 13.22
N ASP A 49 -18.13 13.58 13.86
CA ASP A 49 -18.22 13.78 15.30
C ASP A 49 -17.72 12.56 16.07
N LEU A 50 -18.11 11.33 15.66
CA LEU A 50 -17.67 10.07 16.28
C LEU A 50 -16.15 9.87 16.18
N VAL A 51 -15.51 10.26 15.08
CA VAL A 51 -14.04 10.21 14.96
C VAL A 51 -13.39 11.04 16.06
N LYS A 52 -13.93 12.21 16.39
CA LYS A 52 -13.46 13.06 17.49
C LYS A 52 -13.81 12.48 18.86
N GLU A 53 -15.08 12.15 19.08
CA GLU A 53 -15.58 11.63 20.36
C GLU A 53 -14.86 10.36 20.80
N LEU A 54 -14.61 9.44 19.85
CA LEU A 54 -13.94 8.17 20.11
C LEU A 54 -12.40 8.29 20.11
N GLY A 55 -11.84 9.48 19.79
CA GLY A 55 -10.41 9.76 19.83
C GLY A 55 -9.62 9.11 18.68
N PHE A 56 -10.24 8.77 17.58
CA PHE A 56 -9.55 8.26 16.39
C PHE A 56 -8.64 9.32 15.75
N ASP A 57 -9.05 10.59 15.76
CA ASP A 57 -8.25 11.72 15.30
C ASP A 57 -6.88 11.81 15.98
N LYS A 58 -6.84 11.49 17.29
CA LYS A 58 -5.59 11.47 18.09
C LYS A 58 -4.67 10.30 17.72
N CYS A 59 -5.16 9.36 16.93
CA CYS A 59 -4.39 8.24 16.39
C CYS A 59 -4.01 8.44 14.92
N GLY A 60 -4.40 9.58 14.30
CA GLY A 60 -4.06 9.91 12.92
C GLY A 60 -5.20 9.75 11.91
N TYR A 61 -6.37 9.24 12.29
CA TYR A 61 -7.53 9.13 11.39
C TYR A 61 -8.19 10.49 11.21
N VAL A 62 -7.70 11.26 10.23
CA VAL A 62 -8.10 12.65 10.05
C VAL A 62 -8.96 12.90 8.80
N TYR A 63 -9.05 11.95 7.88
CA TYR A 63 -9.88 12.08 6.69
C TYR A 63 -11.29 11.52 6.91
N ILE A 64 -12.30 12.27 6.47
CA ILE A 64 -13.70 11.83 6.39
C ILE A 64 -14.08 11.80 4.93
N ASN A 65 -14.20 10.60 4.36
CA ASN A 65 -14.42 10.40 2.94
C ASN A 65 -15.90 10.11 2.66
N ILE A 66 -16.52 11.00 1.89
CA ILE A 66 -17.86 10.84 1.33
C ILE A 66 -17.70 10.01 0.06
N ASP A 67 -18.13 8.76 0.09
CA ASP A 67 -18.12 7.87 -1.08
C ASP A 67 -19.37 8.10 -1.95
N ASP A 68 -19.67 7.23 -2.92
CA ASP A 68 -20.81 7.34 -3.83
C ASP A 68 -22.16 7.45 -3.08
N GLY A 69 -23.16 8.07 -3.71
CA GLY A 69 -24.49 8.25 -3.17
C GLY A 69 -24.89 9.70 -2.86
N TYR A 70 -24.02 10.67 -3.06
CA TYR A 70 -24.33 12.09 -2.84
C TYR A 70 -24.85 12.81 -4.10
N PHE A 71 -24.74 12.22 -5.27
CA PHE A 71 -25.11 12.83 -6.54
C PHE A 71 -26.61 13.05 -6.70
N GLY A 72 -26.96 14.14 -7.38
CA GLY A 72 -28.32 14.53 -7.78
C GLY A 72 -28.45 14.79 -9.28
N GLY A 73 -27.56 14.21 -10.10
CA GLY A 73 -27.46 14.50 -11.53
C GLY A 73 -26.66 15.77 -11.82
N ARG A 74 -26.79 16.29 -13.04
CA ARG A 74 -26.24 17.60 -13.47
C ARG A 74 -27.35 18.57 -13.84
N ASP A 75 -27.06 19.86 -13.82
CA ASP A 75 -27.95 20.89 -14.34
C ASP A 75 -27.75 21.08 -15.87
N GLU A 76 -28.48 22.04 -16.45
CA GLU A 76 -28.44 22.38 -17.88
C GLU A 76 -27.05 22.87 -18.35
N ASN A 77 -26.22 23.37 -17.44
CA ASN A 77 -24.85 23.82 -17.70
C ASN A 77 -23.81 22.71 -17.40
N GLY A 78 -24.25 21.48 -17.14
CA GLY A 78 -23.39 20.34 -16.80
C GLY A 78 -22.86 20.34 -15.37
N ARG A 79 -23.26 21.29 -14.50
CA ARG A 79 -22.80 21.40 -13.13
C ARG A 79 -23.42 20.30 -12.25
N LEU A 80 -22.62 19.67 -11.40
CA LEU A 80 -23.07 18.67 -10.45
C LEU A 80 -24.09 19.24 -9.46
N LYS A 81 -25.16 18.46 -9.25
CA LYS A 81 -26.15 18.68 -8.17
C LYS A 81 -25.97 17.63 -7.11
N THR A 82 -26.29 17.96 -5.87
CA THR A 82 -26.36 17.03 -4.76
C THR A 82 -27.73 16.34 -4.70
N HIS A 83 -27.76 15.14 -4.15
CA HIS A 83 -29.00 14.37 -4.00
C HIS A 83 -30.00 15.13 -3.11
N PRO A 84 -31.22 15.48 -3.62
CA PRO A 84 -32.11 16.43 -2.96
C PRO A 84 -32.65 15.98 -1.61
N LYS A 85 -32.68 14.65 -1.35
CA LYS A 85 -33.13 14.11 -0.06
C LYS A 85 -31.97 13.78 0.88
N ARG A 86 -30.84 13.29 0.33
CA ARG A 86 -29.68 12.89 1.12
C ARG A 86 -28.83 14.10 1.55
N PHE A 87 -28.68 15.08 0.67
CA PHE A 87 -27.88 16.29 0.88
C PHE A 87 -28.69 17.54 0.49
N PRO A 88 -29.80 17.82 1.18
CA PRO A 88 -30.71 18.93 0.80
C PRO A 88 -30.06 20.31 0.90
N ASN A 89 -29.05 20.47 1.75
CA ASN A 89 -28.31 21.72 1.94
C ASN A 89 -27.00 21.77 1.12
N GLY A 90 -26.75 20.78 0.24
CA GLY A 90 -25.52 20.66 -0.51
C GLY A 90 -24.36 20.05 0.30
N LEU A 91 -23.17 20.01 -0.31
CA LEU A 91 -21.98 19.45 0.32
C LEU A 91 -21.21 20.48 1.17
N LYS A 92 -21.32 21.78 0.87
CA LYS A 92 -20.55 22.83 1.57
C LYS A 92 -20.73 22.81 3.08
N PRO A 93 -21.96 22.71 3.66
CA PRO A 93 -22.15 22.62 5.10
C PRO A 93 -21.59 21.34 5.73
N VAL A 94 -21.40 20.26 4.94
CA VAL A 94 -20.77 19.02 5.40
C VAL A 94 -19.25 19.19 5.47
N VAL A 95 -18.64 19.75 4.43
CA VAL A 95 -17.21 20.05 4.38
C VAL A 95 -16.82 21.04 5.50
N ASP A 96 -17.62 22.11 5.67
CA ASP A 96 -17.36 23.10 6.73
C ASP A 96 -17.44 22.48 8.12
N HIS A 97 -18.40 21.56 8.35
CA HIS A 97 -18.49 20.82 9.61
C HIS A 97 -17.25 19.97 9.84
N ILE A 98 -16.81 19.18 8.84
CA ILE A 98 -15.59 18.35 8.94
C ILE A 98 -14.38 19.22 9.26
N HIS A 99 -14.19 20.32 8.54
CA HIS A 99 -13.07 21.25 8.77
C HIS A 99 -13.14 21.94 10.14
N SER A 100 -14.35 22.28 10.63
CA SER A 100 -14.54 22.88 11.97
C SER A 100 -14.07 21.97 13.11
N LEU A 101 -14.04 20.64 12.87
CA LEU A 101 -13.51 19.64 13.80
C LEU A 101 -11.98 19.46 13.69
N GLY A 102 -11.30 20.19 12.78
CA GLY A 102 -9.89 20.02 12.47
C GLY A 102 -9.58 18.75 11.68
N LEU A 103 -10.59 18.19 10.99
CA LEU A 103 -10.50 17.03 10.11
C LEU A 103 -10.38 17.47 8.65
N LYS A 104 -10.08 16.54 7.75
CA LYS A 104 -9.97 16.74 6.31
C LYS A 104 -11.14 16.06 5.59
N ALA A 105 -11.66 16.70 4.55
CA ALA A 105 -12.78 16.19 3.79
C ALA A 105 -12.31 15.49 2.50
N GLY A 106 -12.77 14.27 2.27
CA GLY A 106 -12.59 13.53 1.03
C GLY A 106 -13.89 13.34 0.28
N ILE A 107 -13.79 13.19 -1.04
CA ILE A 107 -14.92 13.00 -1.95
C ILE A 107 -14.67 11.83 -2.88
N TYR A 108 -15.72 11.32 -3.50
CA TYR A 108 -15.71 10.28 -4.51
C TYR A 108 -16.10 10.84 -5.88
N SER A 109 -15.53 10.27 -6.95
CA SER A 109 -16.06 10.40 -8.31
C SER A 109 -15.68 9.16 -9.14
N ASP A 110 -16.08 9.14 -10.42
CA ASP A 110 -15.70 8.12 -11.39
C ASP A 110 -14.94 8.76 -12.56
N GLY A 111 -13.89 8.10 -13.04
CA GLY A 111 -13.08 8.58 -14.16
C GLY A 111 -13.80 8.51 -15.52
N GLY A 112 -14.94 7.80 -15.60
CA GLY A 112 -15.78 7.69 -16.78
C GLY A 112 -17.08 8.50 -16.70
N GLU A 113 -18.15 7.95 -17.28
CA GLU A 113 -19.45 8.63 -17.41
C GLU A 113 -20.35 8.45 -16.19
N ASN A 114 -20.48 7.20 -15.71
CA ASN A 114 -21.44 6.82 -14.67
C ASN A 114 -20.72 6.27 -13.44
N THR A 115 -21.31 6.43 -12.26
CA THR A 115 -20.71 5.93 -11.01
C THR A 115 -20.99 4.45 -10.76
N CYS A 116 -20.20 3.82 -9.88
CA CYS A 116 -20.39 2.43 -9.48
C CYS A 116 -21.77 2.21 -8.83
N GLY A 117 -22.24 3.13 -8.00
CA GLY A 117 -23.56 3.07 -7.37
C GLY A 117 -24.71 3.06 -8.38
N SER A 118 -24.56 3.76 -9.51
CA SER A 118 -25.56 3.72 -10.58
C SER A 118 -25.64 2.35 -11.27
N ILE A 119 -24.52 1.62 -11.33
CA ILE A 119 -24.39 0.34 -12.03
C ILE A 119 -24.75 -0.83 -11.11
N PHE A 120 -24.33 -0.78 -9.84
CA PHE A 120 -24.42 -1.92 -8.93
C PHE A 120 -25.48 -1.75 -7.82
N ASP A 121 -25.84 -0.50 -7.48
CA ASP A 121 -26.83 -0.18 -6.42
C ASP A 121 -28.11 0.45 -6.95
N ASN A 122 -28.27 0.51 -8.28
CA ASN A 122 -29.44 1.10 -8.94
C ASN A 122 -29.69 2.57 -8.52
N ASP A 123 -28.64 3.30 -8.16
CA ASP A 123 -28.73 4.74 -7.87
C ASP A 123 -28.78 5.56 -9.15
N LYS A 124 -29.99 5.81 -9.65
CA LYS A 124 -30.18 6.52 -10.93
C LYS A 124 -29.62 7.92 -10.96
N MET A 125 -29.40 8.55 -9.79
CA MET A 125 -28.81 9.87 -9.67
C MET A 125 -27.29 9.88 -9.95
N GLY A 126 -26.66 8.70 -9.97
CA GLY A 126 -25.26 8.50 -10.36
C GLY A 126 -25.01 8.36 -11.87
N ILE A 127 -26.05 8.48 -12.71
CA ILE A 127 -25.95 8.39 -14.18
C ILE A 127 -25.48 9.75 -14.72
N GLY A 128 -24.43 9.76 -15.58
CA GLY A 128 -23.91 10.95 -16.24
C GLY A 128 -23.19 11.96 -15.30
N VAL A 129 -22.77 11.52 -14.10
CA VAL A 129 -22.15 12.40 -13.11
C VAL A 129 -20.66 12.16 -12.91
N GLY A 130 -20.07 11.17 -13.60
CA GLY A 130 -18.63 10.98 -13.59
C GLY A 130 -17.86 12.11 -14.26
N LEU A 131 -16.55 12.09 -14.15
CA LEU A 131 -15.65 13.17 -14.58
C LEU A 131 -15.55 13.33 -16.10
N TRP A 132 -15.98 12.34 -16.89
CA TRP A 132 -15.79 12.36 -18.33
C TRP A 132 -16.46 13.58 -18.98
N ASN A 133 -15.64 14.39 -19.68
CA ASN A 133 -16.00 15.69 -20.28
C ASN A 133 -16.34 16.82 -19.28
N HIS A 134 -16.12 16.59 -17.97
CA HIS A 134 -16.41 17.55 -16.91
C HIS A 134 -15.23 17.76 -15.94
N GLU A 135 -14.06 17.21 -16.25
CA GLU A 135 -12.90 17.13 -15.34
C GLU A 135 -12.58 18.49 -14.70
N ARG A 136 -12.54 19.57 -15.51
CA ARG A 136 -12.20 20.91 -15.02
C ARG A 136 -13.32 21.53 -14.19
N GLN A 137 -14.56 21.44 -14.67
CA GLN A 137 -15.72 22.00 -13.97
C GLN A 137 -15.89 21.35 -12.60
N ASP A 138 -15.76 20.04 -12.53
CA ASP A 138 -15.90 19.28 -11.30
C ASP A 138 -14.71 19.51 -10.36
N ALA A 139 -13.48 19.63 -10.87
CA ALA A 139 -12.32 20.00 -10.07
C ALA A 139 -12.48 21.38 -9.43
N GLU A 140 -12.94 22.37 -10.17
CA GLU A 140 -13.22 23.71 -9.63
C GLU A 140 -14.31 23.65 -8.54
N TYR A 141 -15.37 22.88 -8.77
CA TYR A 141 -16.42 22.65 -7.79
C TYR A 141 -15.90 21.96 -6.52
N PHE A 142 -15.21 20.83 -6.64
CA PHE A 142 -14.75 20.08 -5.48
C PHE A 142 -13.67 20.81 -4.68
N PHE A 143 -12.67 21.39 -5.37
CA PHE A 143 -11.46 21.84 -4.69
C PHE A 143 -11.42 23.33 -4.39
N LYS A 144 -12.02 24.20 -5.26
CA LYS A 144 -12.05 25.64 -5.01
C LYS A 144 -13.31 26.09 -4.28
N GLU A 145 -14.48 25.59 -4.71
CA GLU A 145 -15.73 26.04 -4.13
C GLU A 145 -16.05 25.31 -2.82
N LEU A 146 -15.92 23.99 -2.79
CA LEU A 146 -16.24 23.18 -1.62
C LEU A 146 -15.07 23.01 -0.66
N GLY A 147 -13.84 22.91 -1.15
CA GLY A 147 -12.63 22.82 -0.34
C GLY A 147 -12.20 21.40 0.04
N PHE A 148 -12.58 20.38 -0.73
CA PHE A 148 -12.13 19.02 -0.49
C PHE A 148 -10.61 18.86 -0.54
N ASP A 149 -10.06 17.93 0.27
CA ASP A 149 -8.63 17.67 0.45
C ASP A 149 -8.14 16.39 -0.23
N PHE A 150 -9.06 15.49 -0.54
CA PHE A 150 -8.80 14.15 -1.08
C PHE A 150 -9.92 13.75 -2.04
N ILE A 151 -9.59 12.93 -3.05
CA ILE A 151 -10.58 12.33 -3.92
C ILE A 151 -10.25 10.87 -4.24
N LYS A 152 -11.25 9.97 -4.09
CA LYS A 152 -11.25 8.62 -4.66
C LYS A 152 -11.90 8.68 -6.05
N ILE A 153 -11.24 8.08 -7.04
CA ILE A 153 -11.75 8.05 -8.41
C ILE A 153 -11.86 6.59 -8.86
N ASP A 154 -13.08 6.12 -9.01
CA ASP A 154 -13.40 4.81 -9.57
C ASP A 154 -13.33 4.82 -11.10
N PHE A 155 -13.56 3.67 -11.72
CA PHE A 155 -13.52 3.51 -13.17
C PHE A 155 -14.69 2.69 -13.74
N CYS A 156 -15.78 2.58 -13.00
CA CYS A 156 -16.98 1.88 -13.44
C CYS A 156 -17.54 2.47 -14.75
N GLY A 157 -17.63 3.78 -14.82
CA GLY A 157 -18.07 4.53 -16.00
C GLY A 157 -17.08 4.57 -17.15
N GLY A 158 -15.80 4.22 -16.90
CA GLY A 158 -14.78 4.06 -17.94
C GLY A 158 -14.85 2.74 -18.68
N THR A 159 -15.65 1.77 -18.21
CA THR A 159 -15.85 0.47 -18.86
C THR A 159 -17.03 0.51 -19.83
N LYS A 160 -17.01 -0.34 -20.87
CA LYS A 160 -18.12 -0.48 -21.82
C LYS A 160 -19.48 -0.78 -21.18
N ARG A 161 -19.50 -1.35 -19.98
CA ARG A 161 -20.71 -1.59 -19.21
C ARG A 161 -21.26 -0.29 -18.61
N GLY A 162 -20.37 0.60 -18.23
CA GLY A 162 -20.69 1.79 -17.43
C GLY A 162 -20.83 3.10 -18.20
N ASN A 163 -20.74 3.08 -19.55
CA ASN A 163 -20.93 4.29 -20.35
C ASN A 163 -21.91 4.10 -21.51
N THR A 164 -22.44 5.19 -22.01
CA THR A 164 -23.44 5.22 -23.11
C THR A 164 -22.82 4.80 -24.43
N ALA A 165 -21.57 5.15 -24.67
CA ALA A 165 -20.85 4.83 -25.91
C ALA A 165 -20.48 3.34 -26.04
N LYS A 166 -20.61 2.55 -24.96
CA LYS A 166 -20.29 1.11 -24.89
C LYS A 166 -18.84 0.78 -25.29
N VAL A 167 -17.90 1.63 -24.87
CA VAL A 167 -16.46 1.48 -25.12
C VAL A 167 -15.70 1.33 -23.81
N ASP A 168 -14.60 0.59 -23.84
CA ASP A 168 -13.63 0.56 -22.76
C ASP A 168 -12.65 1.72 -22.99
N MET A 169 -12.61 2.67 -22.04
CA MET A 169 -11.69 3.80 -22.08
C MET A 169 -10.29 3.34 -21.64
N ASP A 170 -9.25 3.96 -22.17
CA ASP A 170 -7.90 3.74 -21.66
C ASP A 170 -7.74 4.41 -20.29
N ALA A 171 -7.45 3.61 -19.27
CA ALA A 171 -7.37 4.09 -17.91
C ALA A 171 -6.17 5.00 -17.68
N LYS A 172 -4.99 4.68 -18.25
CA LYS A 172 -3.79 5.50 -18.13
C LYS A 172 -4.03 6.88 -18.73
N GLU A 173 -4.60 6.96 -19.92
CA GLU A 173 -4.93 8.23 -20.56
C GLU A 173 -5.93 9.04 -19.73
N ARG A 174 -6.99 8.38 -19.24
CA ARG A 174 -8.04 9.03 -18.44
C ARG A 174 -7.49 9.59 -17.12
N TYR A 175 -6.80 8.79 -16.33
CA TYR A 175 -6.25 9.25 -15.05
C TYR A 175 -5.14 10.29 -15.23
N THR A 176 -4.34 10.20 -16.31
CA THR A 176 -3.34 11.23 -16.65
C THR A 176 -4.00 12.56 -16.96
N LEU A 177 -5.09 12.57 -17.75
CA LEU A 177 -5.85 13.78 -18.04
C LEU A 177 -6.46 14.38 -16.77
N ILE A 178 -7.06 13.54 -15.91
CA ILE A 178 -7.65 13.95 -14.64
C ILE A 178 -6.60 14.59 -13.74
N ARG A 179 -5.43 13.91 -13.54
CA ARG A 179 -4.32 14.45 -12.73
C ARG A 179 -3.87 15.82 -13.24
N LYS A 180 -3.59 15.92 -14.54
CA LYS A 180 -3.18 17.19 -15.17
C LYS A 180 -4.21 18.30 -14.97
N THR A 181 -5.49 17.98 -15.11
CA THR A 181 -6.58 18.95 -14.95
C THR A 181 -6.73 19.37 -13.50
N PHE A 182 -6.63 18.43 -12.55
CA PHE A 182 -6.72 18.72 -11.13
C PHE A 182 -5.56 19.59 -10.65
N ASP A 183 -4.33 19.31 -11.10
CA ASP A 183 -3.16 20.13 -10.76
C ASP A 183 -3.25 21.56 -11.28
N ALA A 184 -3.91 21.78 -12.42
CA ALA A 184 -4.17 23.13 -12.93
C ALA A 184 -5.22 23.88 -12.08
N VAL A 185 -6.02 23.20 -11.28
CA VAL A 185 -7.04 23.78 -10.39
C VAL A 185 -6.52 23.91 -8.96
N LYS A 186 -6.01 22.83 -8.38
CA LYS A 186 -5.43 22.75 -7.03
C LYS A 186 -4.24 21.77 -7.07
N PRO A 187 -3.01 22.27 -7.18
CA PRO A 187 -1.83 21.40 -7.15
C PRO A 187 -1.74 20.55 -5.87
N GLY A 188 -1.29 19.30 -6.00
CA GLY A 188 -1.03 18.43 -4.85
C GLY A 188 -2.27 17.82 -4.20
N VAL A 189 -3.43 17.81 -4.87
CA VAL A 189 -4.60 17.05 -4.40
C VAL A 189 -4.25 15.56 -4.33
N ARG A 190 -4.51 14.93 -3.19
CA ARG A 190 -4.36 13.48 -3.03
C ARG A 190 -5.44 12.75 -3.84
N ILE A 191 -5.01 11.90 -4.76
CA ILE A 191 -5.89 11.05 -5.58
C ILE A 191 -5.68 9.60 -5.18
N ASN A 192 -6.78 8.92 -4.84
CA ASN A 192 -6.84 7.47 -4.77
C ASN A 192 -7.44 6.93 -6.08
N ILE A 193 -6.69 6.12 -6.80
CA ILE A 193 -7.13 5.46 -8.04
C ILE A 193 -7.76 4.13 -7.69
N CYS A 194 -8.98 3.86 -8.16
CA CYS A 194 -9.69 2.63 -7.87
C CYS A 194 -10.07 1.89 -9.14
N ARG A 195 -9.36 0.79 -9.44
CA ARG A 195 -9.59 -0.06 -10.61
C ARG A 195 -9.80 -1.53 -10.30
N TRP A 196 -9.74 -1.92 -9.03
CA TRP A 196 -9.93 -3.30 -8.54
C TRP A 196 -8.86 -4.30 -8.97
N ASP A 197 -7.76 -3.83 -9.53
CA ASP A 197 -6.54 -4.56 -9.86
C ASP A 197 -5.32 -3.61 -9.74
N TYR A 198 -4.09 -4.13 -9.78
CA TYR A 198 -2.91 -3.29 -9.87
C TYR A 198 -2.87 -2.59 -11.24
N PRO A 199 -3.00 -1.26 -11.33
CA PRO A 199 -3.26 -0.60 -12.61
C PRO A 199 -2.08 -0.57 -13.56
N GLY A 200 -0.87 -0.87 -13.07
CA GLY A 200 0.39 -0.80 -13.82
C GLY A 200 1.36 0.25 -13.25
N THR A 201 2.59 0.22 -13.73
CA THR A 201 3.71 1.02 -13.18
C THR A 201 3.57 2.54 -13.35
N TRP A 202 2.66 2.98 -14.23
CA TRP A 202 2.34 4.39 -14.47
C TRP A 202 1.61 5.07 -13.31
N VAL A 203 0.98 4.30 -12.45
CA VAL A 203 0.03 4.81 -11.44
C VAL A 203 0.70 5.66 -10.37
N GLY A 204 1.96 5.36 -10.03
CA GLY A 204 2.72 6.11 -9.02
C GLY A 204 3.06 7.57 -9.41
N GLU A 205 2.97 7.91 -10.70
CA GLU A 205 3.14 9.29 -11.19
C GLU A 205 1.84 10.11 -11.11
N ILE A 206 0.70 9.45 -10.88
CA ILE A 206 -0.64 10.04 -10.97
C ILE A 206 -1.34 10.04 -9.61
N GLY A 207 -1.40 8.89 -8.95
CA GLY A 207 -2.11 8.71 -7.68
C GLY A 207 -1.20 8.78 -6.47
N SER A 208 -1.74 9.27 -5.35
CA SER A 208 -1.10 9.15 -4.03
C SER A 208 -1.28 7.75 -3.45
N SER A 209 -2.31 7.05 -3.89
CA SER A 209 -2.56 5.63 -3.62
C SER A 209 -3.42 5.02 -4.72
N TRP A 210 -3.40 3.70 -4.84
CA TRP A 210 -4.19 2.99 -5.82
C TRP A 210 -4.61 1.62 -5.31
N ARG A 211 -5.87 1.27 -5.52
CA ARG A 211 -6.40 -0.05 -5.28
C ARG A 211 -5.66 -1.07 -6.13
N MET A 212 -5.22 -2.14 -5.49
CA MET A 212 -4.43 -3.18 -6.13
C MET A 212 -5.14 -4.54 -6.16
N SER A 213 -6.40 -4.58 -5.74
CA SER A 213 -7.22 -5.79 -5.63
C SER A 213 -8.70 -5.50 -5.84
N HIS A 214 -9.51 -6.55 -5.97
CA HIS A 214 -10.96 -6.46 -5.90
C HIS A 214 -11.43 -5.91 -4.54
N ASP A 215 -12.72 -5.49 -4.48
CA ASP A 215 -13.30 -4.95 -3.26
C ASP A 215 -13.26 -5.95 -2.12
N ILE A 216 -12.86 -5.45 -0.95
CA ILE A 216 -12.82 -6.24 0.28
C ILE A 216 -14.22 -6.54 0.80
N ALA A 217 -14.37 -7.73 1.39
CA ALA A 217 -15.55 -8.10 2.15
C ALA A 217 -15.13 -8.61 3.54
N PRO A 218 -16.02 -8.48 4.57
CA PRO A 218 -15.70 -8.86 5.96
C PRO A 218 -15.70 -10.39 6.15
N ARG A 219 -14.81 -11.07 5.45
CA ARG A 219 -14.59 -12.51 5.51
C ARG A 219 -13.15 -12.86 5.20
N TRP A 220 -12.63 -13.90 5.83
CA TRP A 220 -11.23 -14.29 5.73
C TRP A 220 -10.72 -14.45 4.29
N ASN A 221 -11.45 -15.19 3.45
CA ASN A 221 -11.00 -15.41 2.07
C ASN A 221 -10.73 -14.11 1.32
N SER A 222 -11.59 -13.09 1.49
CA SER A 222 -11.38 -11.79 0.85
C SER A 222 -10.13 -11.08 1.36
N VAL A 223 -9.91 -11.07 2.69
CA VAL A 223 -8.71 -10.50 3.31
C VAL A 223 -7.46 -11.24 2.83
N ASN A 224 -7.52 -12.58 2.82
CA ASN A 224 -6.42 -13.45 2.42
C ASN A 224 -6.04 -13.25 0.94
N ASP A 225 -7.02 -13.18 0.05
CA ASP A 225 -6.80 -12.95 -1.38
C ASP A 225 -6.08 -11.59 -1.62
N ILE A 226 -6.49 -10.54 -0.90
CA ILE A 226 -5.86 -9.22 -0.99
C ILE A 226 -4.42 -9.26 -0.44
N ILE A 227 -4.19 -9.94 0.67
CA ILE A 227 -2.84 -10.14 1.21
C ILE A 227 -1.93 -10.77 0.16
N HIS A 228 -2.37 -11.87 -0.48
CA HIS A 228 -1.57 -12.56 -1.49
C HIS A 228 -1.22 -11.66 -2.69
N GLN A 229 -2.14 -10.82 -3.13
CA GLN A 229 -1.90 -9.86 -4.20
C GLN A 229 -0.88 -8.77 -3.79
N ALA A 230 -0.84 -8.39 -2.51
CA ALA A 230 0.07 -7.37 -2.00
C ALA A 230 1.52 -7.85 -1.77
N LEU A 231 1.75 -9.16 -1.54
CA LEU A 231 3.02 -9.71 -1.06
C LEU A 231 4.25 -9.26 -1.86
N TYR A 232 4.12 -9.10 -3.18
CA TYR A 232 5.25 -8.84 -4.08
C TYR A 232 5.21 -7.44 -4.71
N LEU A 233 4.46 -6.49 -4.13
CA LEU A 233 4.35 -5.12 -4.65
C LEU A 233 5.29 -4.11 -3.98
N SER A 234 6.25 -4.55 -3.15
CA SER A 234 7.13 -3.65 -2.39
C SER A 234 7.99 -2.72 -3.26
N ALA A 235 8.32 -3.15 -4.50
CA ALA A 235 9.10 -2.33 -5.44
C ALA A 235 8.29 -1.19 -6.09
N TYR A 236 6.97 -1.18 -5.94
CA TYR A 236 6.05 -0.26 -6.62
C TYR A 236 5.43 0.78 -5.71
N ALA A 237 5.73 0.76 -4.41
CA ALA A 237 5.29 1.73 -3.43
C ALA A 237 6.46 2.51 -2.82
N GLY A 238 6.18 3.67 -2.26
CA GLY A 238 7.16 4.51 -1.60
C GLY A 238 6.55 5.83 -1.09
N PRO A 239 7.37 6.80 -0.68
CA PRO A 239 6.89 8.08 -0.17
C PRO A 239 5.89 8.76 -1.12
N GLY A 240 4.69 9.06 -0.61
CA GLY A 240 3.63 9.72 -1.37
C GLY A 240 2.90 8.84 -2.40
N ALA A 241 3.22 7.53 -2.48
CA ALA A 241 2.71 6.62 -3.50
C ALA A 241 2.52 5.21 -2.91
N PHE A 242 1.26 4.79 -2.65
CA PHE A 242 0.95 3.62 -1.84
C PHE A 242 0.05 2.62 -2.55
N ASN A 243 0.37 1.33 -2.40
CA ASN A 243 -0.54 0.24 -2.72
C ASN A 243 -1.69 0.24 -1.71
N ASP A 244 -2.91 0.38 -2.18
CA ASP A 244 -4.12 0.42 -1.36
C ASP A 244 -4.80 -0.95 -1.35
N MET A 245 -4.74 -1.61 -0.20
CA MET A 245 -5.33 -2.93 0.05
C MET A 245 -6.83 -2.84 0.41
N ASP A 246 -7.47 -1.70 0.15
CA ASP A 246 -8.86 -1.39 0.49
C ASP A 246 -9.11 -1.07 1.96
N MET A 247 -10.36 -0.74 2.27
CA MET A 247 -10.82 -0.28 3.59
C MET A 247 -10.66 -1.34 4.67
N LEU A 248 -10.60 -0.88 5.91
CA LEU A 248 -10.54 -1.76 7.07
C LEU A 248 -11.93 -2.30 7.43
N GLU A 249 -12.05 -3.64 7.42
CA GLU A 249 -13.25 -4.39 7.79
C GLU A 249 -13.23 -4.87 9.26
N VAL A 250 -12.32 -4.36 10.06
CA VAL A 250 -12.12 -4.73 11.47
C VAL A 250 -13.39 -4.55 12.27
N GLY A 251 -13.82 -5.62 12.97
CA GLY A 251 -15.02 -5.63 13.79
C GLY A 251 -16.33 -5.84 13.00
N ARG A 252 -16.26 -6.20 11.71
CA ARG A 252 -17.43 -6.42 10.84
C ARG A 252 -17.78 -7.89 10.60
N GLY A 253 -17.19 -8.83 11.34
CA GLY A 253 -17.54 -10.25 11.24
C GLY A 253 -16.36 -11.21 11.10
N LEU A 254 -15.16 -10.72 10.94
CA LEU A 254 -13.91 -11.50 11.01
C LEU A 254 -13.72 -12.05 12.44
N ALA A 255 -13.05 -13.19 12.57
CA ALA A 255 -12.58 -13.67 13.87
C ALA A 255 -11.50 -12.73 14.43
N LYS A 256 -11.28 -12.74 15.75
CA LYS A 256 -10.35 -11.82 16.41
C LYS A 256 -8.93 -11.89 15.85
N GLU A 257 -8.41 -13.08 15.57
CA GLU A 257 -7.07 -13.23 14.99
C GLU A 257 -7.05 -12.79 13.52
N GLU A 258 -8.15 -12.98 12.78
CA GLU A 258 -8.29 -12.48 11.40
C GLU A 258 -8.36 -10.95 11.36
N ASP A 259 -9.07 -10.29 12.30
CA ASP A 259 -9.08 -8.83 12.46
C ASP A 259 -7.67 -8.31 12.76
N LYS A 260 -6.90 -8.99 13.66
CA LYS A 260 -5.51 -8.66 13.96
C LYS A 260 -4.63 -8.79 12.71
N THR A 261 -4.78 -9.88 11.97
CA THR A 261 -4.03 -10.10 10.72
C THR A 261 -4.35 -9.04 9.69
N HIS A 262 -5.64 -8.75 9.47
CA HIS A 262 -6.09 -7.72 8.57
C HIS A 262 -5.44 -6.37 8.89
N PHE A 263 -5.63 -5.85 10.09
CA PHE A 263 -5.07 -4.56 10.48
C PHE A 263 -3.53 -4.54 10.48
N GLY A 264 -2.91 -5.58 11.06
CA GLY A 264 -1.46 -5.65 11.18
C GLY A 264 -0.73 -5.75 9.84
N ILE A 265 -1.28 -6.50 8.88
CA ILE A 265 -0.69 -6.60 7.54
C ILE A 265 -0.88 -5.30 6.76
N TRP A 266 -2.04 -4.62 6.83
CA TRP A 266 -2.20 -3.28 6.25
C TRP A 266 -1.12 -2.32 6.76
N CYS A 267 -0.84 -2.33 8.06
CA CYS A 267 0.24 -1.53 8.66
C CYS A 267 1.64 -1.96 8.17
N MET A 268 1.92 -3.25 8.04
CA MET A 268 3.18 -3.74 7.49
C MET A 268 3.38 -3.34 6.04
N MET A 269 2.31 -3.28 5.26
CA MET A 269 2.34 -2.95 3.83
C MET A 269 2.30 -1.43 3.55
N ALA A 270 2.20 -0.58 4.57
CA ALA A 270 2.01 0.88 4.41
C ALA A 270 0.81 1.20 3.50
N SER A 271 -0.29 0.49 3.69
CA SER A 271 -1.55 0.68 2.95
C SER A 271 -2.39 1.78 3.61
N PRO A 272 -3.16 2.58 2.86
CA PRO A 272 -4.11 3.50 3.47
C PRO A 272 -4.99 2.83 4.53
N LEU A 273 -5.12 3.45 5.70
CA LEU A 273 -5.94 2.97 6.81
C LEU A 273 -7.28 3.70 6.82
N LEU A 274 -8.22 3.27 5.98
CA LEU A 274 -9.56 3.84 5.89
C LEU A 274 -10.57 2.93 6.58
N ILE A 275 -11.09 3.36 7.73
CA ILE A 275 -12.07 2.59 8.51
C ILE A 275 -13.37 2.50 7.70
N GLY A 276 -13.81 1.26 7.38
CA GLY A 276 -15.01 0.98 6.59
C GLY A 276 -16.23 0.59 7.43
N CYS A 277 -16.15 0.55 8.75
CA CYS A 277 -17.24 0.17 9.63
C CYS A 277 -18.11 1.36 10.06
N ASP A 278 -19.32 1.06 10.53
CA ASP A 278 -20.17 2.02 11.22
C ASP A 278 -19.63 2.26 12.64
N LEU A 279 -19.06 3.44 12.87
CA LEU A 279 -18.47 3.82 14.16
C LEU A 279 -19.48 3.86 15.29
N GLN A 280 -20.77 4.10 14.98
CA GLN A 280 -21.86 4.04 15.95
C GLN A 280 -22.02 2.61 16.50
N GLN A 281 -21.91 1.59 15.64
CA GLN A 281 -21.98 0.18 16.08
C GLN A 281 -20.76 -0.20 16.92
N LEU A 282 -19.57 0.26 16.56
CA LEU A 282 -18.38 0.05 17.39
C LEU A 282 -18.51 0.66 18.79
N ARG A 283 -19.13 1.84 18.92
CA ARG A 283 -19.37 2.53 20.18
C ARG A 283 -20.23 1.70 21.15
N TYR A 284 -21.29 1.05 20.63
CA TYR A 284 -22.27 0.30 21.44
C TYR A 284 -21.95 -1.18 21.63
N SER A 285 -20.90 -1.69 21.03
CA SER A 285 -20.47 -3.06 21.32
C SER A 285 -20.11 -3.16 22.81
N LYS A 286 -20.82 -4.05 23.54
CA LYS A 286 -20.75 -4.21 25.00
C LYS A 286 -19.31 -4.34 25.50
N GLY A 287 -18.85 -3.36 26.27
CA GLY A 287 -17.50 -3.28 26.78
C GLY A 287 -16.55 -2.56 25.79
N LYS A 288 -15.28 -2.36 26.17
CA LYS A 288 -14.26 -1.87 25.25
C LYS A 288 -14.16 -2.85 24.09
N SER A 289 -14.61 -2.44 22.91
CA SER A 289 -14.51 -3.27 21.72
C SER A 289 -13.03 -3.52 21.42
N TYR A 290 -12.58 -4.75 21.42
CA TYR A 290 -11.22 -5.10 21.01
C TYR A 290 -10.88 -4.54 19.60
N ALA A 291 -11.89 -4.43 18.73
CA ALA A 291 -11.74 -3.84 17.41
C ALA A 291 -11.37 -2.34 17.49
N MET A 292 -11.97 -1.60 18.43
CA MET A 292 -11.64 -0.20 18.66
C MET A 292 -10.23 -0.03 19.25
N ASP A 293 -9.83 -0.91 20.18
CA ASP A 293 -8.50 -0.93 20.76
C ASP A 293 -7.45 -1.31 19.70
N LEU A 294 -7.75 -2.27 18.81
CA LEU A 294 -6.92 -2.68 17.70
C LEU A 294 -6.73 -1.54 16.70
N LEU A 295 -7.80 -0.91 16.23
CA LEU A 295 -7.75 0.22 15.28
C LEU A 295 -7.01 1.45 15.85
N LYS A 296 -6.85 1.55 17.17
CA LYS A 296 -6.10 2.61 17.86
C LYS A 296 -4.75 2.15 18.38
N ASN A 297 -4.26 0.96 18.01
CA ASN A 297 -2.94 0.49 18.39
C ASN A 297 -1.85 1.38 17.77
N ARG A 298 -1.28 2.25 18.57
CA ARG A 298 -0.31 3.25 18.12
C ARG A 298 1.00 2.66 17.60
N GLU A 299 1.38 1.49 18.07
CA GLU A 299 2.63 0.85 17.63
C GLU A 299 2.47 0.25 16.23
N LEU A 300 1.32 -0.34 15.91
CA LEU A 300 1.01 -0.78 14.56
C LEU A 300 0.79 0.41 13.61
N ILE A 301 0.08 1.45 14.06
CA ILE A 301 -0.08 2.69 13.27
C ILE A 301 1.29 3.32 12.98
N ALA A 302 2.22 3.30 13.93
CA ALA A 302 3.58 3.81 13.70
C ALA A 302 4.34 3.04 12.61
N LEU A 303 4.05 1.75 12.39
CA LEU A 303 4.60 1.02 11.25
C LEU A 303 4.05 1.51 9.92
N ASP A 304 2.76 1.81 9.87
CA ASP A 304 2.09 2.32 8.69
C ASP A 304 2.56 3.73 8.34
N GLN A 305 2.67 4.56 9.36
CA GLN A 305 3.02 5.98 9.25
C GLN A 305 4.53 6.25 9.36
N ASP A 306 5.37 5.20 9.27
CA ASP A 306 6.82 5.36 9.30
C ASP A 306 7.30 6.26 8.14
N PRO A 307 8.18 7.26 8.40
CA PRO A 307 8.62 8.22 7.39
C PRO A 307 9.36 7.61 6.19
N LEU A 308 9.88 6.38 6.32
CA LEU A 308 10.49 5.66 5.19
C LEU A 308 9.45 5.23 4.16
N CYS A 309 8.17 5.15 4.53
CA CYS A 309 7.05 4.75 3.68
C CYS A 309 7.30 3.45 2.91
N LEU A 310 7.97 2.48 3.54
CA LEU A 310 8.33 1.21 2.92
C LEU A 310 7.20 0.19 3.10
N GLN A 311 6.82 -0.45 2.01
CA GLN A 311 6.06 -1.69 2.08
C GLN A 311 6.98 -2.83 2.48
N ALA A 312 6.51 -3.75 3.35
CA ALA A 312 7.25 -4.95 3.70
C ALA A 312 7.42 -5.88 2.48
N TYR A 313 8.54 -6.60 2.44
CA TYR A 313 8.81 -7.63 1.44
C TYR A 313 8.81 -9.01 2.08
N VAL A 314 8.64 -10.05 1.29
CA VAL A 314 8.71 -11.45 1.72
C VAL A 314 10.19 -11.84 1.89
N ALA A 315 10.62 -12.09 3.13
CA ALA A 315 11.97 -12.55 3.43
C ALA A 315 12.08 -14.09 3.47
N LYS A 316 10.95 -14.77 3.75
CA LYS A 316 10.88 -16.24 3.75
C LYS A 316 9.44 -16.68 3.47
N ARG A 317 9.30 -17.74 2.68
CA ARG A 317 8.04 -18.44 2.44
C ARG A 317 8.20 -19.93 2.74
N ASP A 318 7.18 -20.53 3.37
CA ASP A 318 7.06 -21.97 3.56
C ASP A 318 5.58 -22.37 3.45
N GLY A 319 5.20 -22.96 2.30
CA GLY A 319 3.80 -23.16 1.97
C GLY A 319 3.04 -21.85 1.88
N GLU A 320 1.99 -21.72 2.69
CA GLU A 320 1.18 -20.51 2.84
C GLU A 320 1.50 -19.77 4.16
N THR A 321 2.77 -19.85 4.60
CA THR A 321 3.30 -19.05 5.71
C THR A 321 4.41 -18.13 5.20
N TYR A 322 4.43 -16.89 5.71
CA TYR A 322 5.32 -15.85 5.20
C TYR A 322 5.99 -15.10 6.34
N VAL A 323 7.28 -14.80 6.20
CA VAL A 323 7.98 -13.83 7.04
C VAL A 323 8.15 -12.55 6.24
N LEU A 324 7.46 -11.49 6.68
CA LEU A 324 7.51 -10.19 6.05
C LEU A 324 8.44 -9.28 6.85
N VAL A 325 9.23 -8.47 6.15
CA VAL A 325 10.24 -7.61 6.78
C VAL A 325 10.27 -6.24 6.11
N LYS A 326 10.43 -5.18 6.91
CA LYS A 326 10.76 -3.83 6.41
C LYS A 326 11.68 -3.08 7.37
N ASP A 327 12.48 -2.17 6.85
CA ASP A 327 13.17 -1.17 7.67
C ASP A 327 12.16 -0.18 8.24
N ILE A 328 12.39 0.30 9.45
CA ILE A 328 11.62 1.34 10.11
C ILE A 328 12.58 2.33 10.78
N GLU A 329 12.11 3.56 11.00
CA GLU A 329 12.84 4.66 11.66
C GLU A 329 14.05 5.15 10.85
N THR A 330 14.94 4.26 10.45
CA THR A 330 16.15 4.61 9.70
C THR A 330 16.40 3.56 8.62
N TYR A 331 16.47 4.00 7.37
CA TYR A 331 16.80 3.13 6.25
C TYR A 331 18.19 2.51 6.44
N GLN A 332 18.28 1.17 6.27
CA GLN A 332 19.47 0.37 6.56
C GLN A 332 19.97 0.50 8.02
N GLY A 333 19.09 0.95 8.93
CA GLY A 333 19.36 0.97 10.37
C GLY A 333 19.28 -0.42 11.01
N THR A 334 19.52 -0.47 12.32
CA THR A 334 19.47 -1.71 13.11
C THR A 334 18.07 -2.07 13.59
N THR A 335 17.08 -1.21 13.30
CA THR A 335 15.67 -1.43 13.68
C THR A 335 14.86 -1.89 12.48
N ARG A 336 14.14 -3.02 12.65
CA ARG A 336 13.28 -3.60 11.61
C ARG A 336 11.94 -4.05 12.18
N ALA A 337 10.89 -3.96 11.36
CA ALA A 337 9.63 -4.66 11.62
C ALA A 337 9.66 -6.03 10.95
N VAL A 338 9.18 -7.05 11.66
CA VAL A 338 9.08 -8.43 11.19
C VAL A 338 7.70 -8.97 11.52
N ALA A 339 6.99 -9.51 10.51
CA ALA A 339 5.71 -10.17 10.70
C ALA A 339 5.83 -11.65 10.33
N PHE A 340 5.36 -12.53 11.21
CA PHE A 340 5.09 -13.94 10.92
C PHE A 340 3.62 -14.08 10.58
N LEU A 341 3.30 -14.31 9.32
CA LEU A 341 1.97 -14.46 8.77
C LEU A 341 1.68 -15.93 8.46
N ASN A 342 0.62 -16.46 9.04
CA ASN A 342 0.13 -17.82 8.76
C ASN A 342 -1.26 -17.73 8.13
N THR A 343 -1.38 -17.99 6.84
CA THR A 343 -2.67 -18.00 6.13
C THR A 343 -3.31 -19.38 6.04
N GLU A 344 -2.64 -20.42 6.57
CA GLU A 344 -3.19 -21.77 6.67
C GLU A 344 -4.23 -21.89 7.81
N ASN A 345 -5.01 -22.97 7.80
CA ASN A 345 -5.98 -23.23 8.86
C ASN A 345 -5.35 -23.75 10.17
N ALA A 346 -4.17 -24.40 10.06
CA ALA A 346 -3.50 -25.02 11.20
C ALA A 346 -2.49 -24.07 11.87
N ASN A 347 -2.21 -24.28 13.15
CA ASN A 347 -1.14 -23.60 13.83
C ASN A 347 0.22 -24.01 13.23
N ARG A 348 1.14 -23.05 13.09
CA ARG A 348 2.49 -23.28 12.56
C ARG A 348 3.56 -22.76 13.52
N GLU A 349 4.60 -23.56 13.71
CA GLU A 349 5.85 -23.07 14.25
C GLU A 349 6.63 -22.36 13.14
N MET A 350 6.86 -21.07 13.30
CA MET A 350 7.56 -20.24 12.31
C MET A 350 8.87 -19.73 12.88
N SER A 351 9.87 -19.59 12.03
CA SER A 351 11.19 -19.10 12.43
C SER A 351 11.90 -18.36 11.31
N ILE A 352 12.77 -17.41 11.69
CA ILE A 352 13.70 -16.73 10.81
C ILE A 352 15.07 -16.59 11.49
N ASP A 353 16.13 -16.91 10.77
CA ASP A 353 17.48 -16.58 11.25
C ASP A 353 17.70 -15.08 11.10
N LEU A 354 18.20 -14.44 12.16
CA LEU A 354 18.38 -12.98 12.18
C LEU A 354 19.35 -12.51 11.09
N LYS A 355 20.34 -13.32 10.72
CA LYS A 355 21.26 -13.03 9.61
C LYS A 355 20.56 -12.96 8.24
N ASP A 356 19.50 -13.75 8.04
CA ASP A 356 18.72 -13.77 6.79
C ASP A 356 17.83 -12.53 6.62
N ILE A 357 17.67 -11.79 7.71
CA ILE A 357 17.06 -10.46 7.74
C ILE A 357 18.07 -9.39 8.15
N GLU A 358 19.33 -9.58 7.81
CA GLU A 358 20.48 -8.68 7.97
C GLU A 358 20.67 -8.12 9.38
N LEU A 359 20.32 -8.86 10.42
CA LEU A 359 20.54 -8.49 11.82
C LEU A 359 21.54 -9.43 12.49
N ALA A 360 22.35 -8.90 13.43
CA ALA A 360 23.31 -9.68 14.19
C ALA A 360 23.52 -9.14 15.61
N GLY A 361 24.09 -10.00 16.47
CA GLY A 361 24.27 -9.74 17.89
C GLY A 361 22.98 -9.99 18.66
N LYS A 362 22.89 -9.41 19.84
CA LYS A 362 21.69 -9.44 20.66
C LYS A 362 20.63 -8.52 20.11
N VAL A 363 19.41 -9.02 19.96
CA VAL A 363 18.28 -8.31 19.34
C VAL A 363 17.17 -8.16 20.38
N ALA A 364 16.84 -6.92 20.71
CA ALA A 364 15.64 -6.60 21.51
C ALA A 364 14.39 -6.86 20.68
N VAL A 365 13.38 -7.46 21.28
CA VAL A 365 12.13 -7.87 20.64
C VAL A 365 10.95 -7.21 21.34
N ARG A 366 10.10 -6.51 20.60
CA ARG A 366 8.85 -5.96 21.10
C ARG A 366 7.68 -6.50 20.30
N ASP A 367 6.71 -7.10 20.99
CA ASP A 367 5.43 -7.53 20.40
C ASP A 367 4.53 -6.31 20.23
N LEU A 368 4.14 -6.01 18.99
CA LEU A 368 3.39 -4.80 18.66
C LEU A 368 1.88 -4.95 18.85
N PHE A 369 1.34 -6.17 18.85
CA PHE A 369 -0.07 -6.39 19.22
C PHE A 369 -0.27 -6.26 20.73
N GLU A 370 0.63 -6.85 21.52
CA GLU A 370 0.55 -6.85 22.97
C GLU A 370 1.22 -5.61 23.61
N MET A 371 1.92 -4.81 22.77
CA MET A 371 2.70 -3.62 23.20
C MET A 371 3.66 -3.93 24.35
N LYS A 372 4.35 -5.07 24.27
CA LYS A 372 5.16 -5.66 25.34
C LYS A 372 6.54 -6.06 24.85
N ASP A 373 7.55 -5.74 25.66
CA ASP A 373 8.91 -6.22 25.44
C ASP A 373 9.00 -7.70 25.80
N LEU A 374 9.62 -8.48 24.93
CA LEU A 374 9.92 -9.89 25.12
C LEU A 374 11.39 -10.07 25.50
N ALA A 375 11.77 -11.30 25.86
CA ALA A 375 13.17 -11.62 26.06
C ALA A 375 13.96 -11.37 24.77
N PRO A 376 15.13 -10.74 24.85
CA PRO A 376 16.00 -10.58 23.67
C PRO A 376 16.41 -11.92 23.09
N VAL A 377 16.64 -11.95 21.78
CA VAL A 377 17.03 -13.14 21.04
C VAL A 377 18.39 -12.97 20.38
N GLU A 378 19.07 -14.11 20.15
CA GLU A 378 20.27 -14.22 19.34
C GLU A 378 20.09 -15.39 18.36
N GLY A 379 20.62 -15.24 17.15
CA GLY A 379 20.57 -16.28 16.11
C GLY A 379 19.22 -16.40 15.41
N THR A 380 18.19 -16.91 16.08
CA THR A 380 16.90 -17.23 15.44
C THR A 380 15.72 -16.69 16.24
N LEU A 381 14.82 -15.95 15.58
CA LEU A 381 13.51 -15.58 16.13
C LEU A 381 12.50 -16.69 15.81
N LYS A 382 11.68 -17.09 16.78
CA LYS A 382 10.66 -18.13 16.63
C LYS A 382 9.34 -17.71 17.25
N ALA A 383 8.24 -18.16 16.66
CA ALA A 383 6.90 -18.01 17.21
C ALA A 383 5.97 -19.14 16.78
N VAL A 384 5.00 -19.47 17.63
CA VAL A 384 3.85 -20.28 17.25
C VAL A 384 2.76 -19.33 16.77
N VAL A 385 2.34 -19.48 15.52
CA VAL A 385 1.34 -18.62 14.86
C VAL A 385 0.10 -19.45 14.57
N PRO A 386 -1.04 -19.15 15.19
CA PRO A 386 -2.30 -19.85 14.90
C PRO A 386 -2.70 -19.71 13.43
N GLY A 387 -3.63 -20.54 12.99
CA GLY A 387 -4.23 -20.41 11.66
C GLY A 387 -4.89 -19.03 11.49
N HIS A 388 -4.77 -18.43 10.32
CA HIS A 388 -5.25 -17.09 9.96
C HIS A 388 -4.69 -15.95 10.83
N ALA A 389 -3.59 -16.19 11.53
CA ALA A 389 -3.03 -15.23 12.48
C ALA A 389 -1.71 -14.63 11.99
N THR A 390 -1.37 -13.51 12.61
CA THR A 390 -0.09 -12.81 12.44
C THR A 390 0.53 -12.49 13.78
N ARG A 391 1.87 -12.51 13.87
CA ARG A 391 2.64 -11.95 14.98
C ARG A 391 3.58 -10.91 14.42
N ILE A 392 3.56 -9.70 14.97
CA ILE A 392 4.36 -8.57 14.47
C ILE A 392 5.28 -8.07 15.56
N TYR A 393 6.55 -7.98 15.22
CA TYR A 393 7.61 -7.59 16.14
C TYR A 393 8.39 -6.39 15.60
N ARG A 394 8.73 -5.46 16.49
CA ARG A 394 9.81 -4.50 16.29
C ARG A 394 11.08 -5.13 16.85
N LEU A 395 12.09 -5.26 15.99
CA LEU A 395 13.41 -5.79 16.34
C LEU A 395 14.42 -4.64 16.35
N ALA A 396 15.24 -4.55 17.40
CA ALA A 396 16.35 -3.61 17.47
C ALA A 396 17.64 -4.39 17.79
N ALA A 397 18.53 -4.48 16.80
CA ALA A 397 19.76 -5.27 16.85
C ALA A 397 20.97 -4.42 17.25
N GLU A 398 22.03 -5.07 17.74
CA GLU A 398 23.33 -4.42 17.95
C GLU A 398 24.03 -4.08 16.64
N LYS A 399 23.78 -4.87 15.58
CA LYS A 399 24.48 -4.73 14.31
C LYS A 399 23.58 -5.01 13.12
N ARG A 400 23.67 -4.14 12.08
CA ARG A 400 23.15 -4.39 10.74
C ARG A 400 24.21 -5.05 9.87
N LEU A 401 23.82 -6.10 9.15
CA LEU A 401 24.62 -6.73 8.11
C LEU A 401 24.25 -6.18 6.73
N GLU A 402 25.15 -6.23 5.78
CA GLU A 402 24.82 -5.95 4.39
C GLU A 402 24.09 -7.15 3.76
N ARG A 403 23.03 -6.84 3.00
CA ARG A 403 22.31 -7.85 2.22
C ARG A 403 23.21 -8.40 1.12
N ARG A 404 23.17 -9.72 0.95
CA ARG A 404 23.95 -10.41 -0.08
C ARG A 404 23.09 -11.04 -1.17
N VAL A 405 21.82 -11.28 -0.91
CA VAL A 405 20.87 -11.84 -1.87
C VAL A 405 19.72 -10.85 -2.04
N TYR A 406 19.48 -10.46 -3.26
CA TYR A 406 18.39 -9.59 -3.65
C TYR A 406 17.45 -10.38 -4.56
N GLU A 407 16.33 -10.82 -4.01
CA GLU A 407 15.33 -11.60 -4.71
C GLU A 407 14.69 -10.80 -5.86
N ALA A 408 14.37 -11.47 -6.96
CA ALA A 408 13.81 -10.83 -8.14
C ALA A 408 12.44 -10.21 -7.87
N GLU A 409 11.65 -10.80 -6.98
CA GLU A 409 10.35 -10.27 -6.57
C GLU A 409 10.43 -9.00 -5.71
N THR A 410 11.63 -8.57 -5.33
CA THR A 410 11.87 -7.25 -4.71
C THR A 410 12.36 -6.19 -5.70
N ALA A 411 12.48 -6.56 -6.98
CA ALA A 411 12.91 -5.66 -8.05
C ALA A 411 11.71 -5.10 -8.82
N TRP A 412 11.90 -3.97 -9.45
CA TRP A 412 10.91 -3.31 -10.27
C TRP A 412 10.98 -3.81 -11.73
N MET A 413 9.82 -4.05 -12.34
CA MET A 413 9.67 -4.40 -13.76
C MET A 413 8.82 -3.34 -14.47
N GLU A 414 9.31 -2.82 -15.59
CA GLU A 414 8.67 -1.71 -16.30
C GLU A 414 7.25 -2.04 -16.78
N THR A 415 7.04 -3.26 -17.25
CA THR A 415 5.77 -3.69 -17.82
C THR A 415 4.91 -4.49 -16.84
N TYR A 416 5.31 -4.56 -15.55
CA TYR A 416 4.56 -5.32 -14.56
C TYR A 416 3.10 -4.87 -14.52
N GLN A 417 2.23 -5.83 -14.66
CA GLN A 417 0.80 -5.70 -14.39
C GLN A 417 0.40 -6.85 -13.47
N GLU A 418 -0.74 -6.70 -12.81
CA GLU A 418 -1.26 -7.79 -12.00
C GLU A 418 -1.41 -9.07 -12.86
N LEU A 419 -1.16 -10.21 -12.20
CA LEU A 419 -1.32 -11.52 -12.81
C LEU A 419 -2.76 -11.73 -13.27
N THR A 420 -3.01 -11.47 -14.54
CA THR A 420 -4.19 -11.99 -15.21
C THR A 420 -3.80 -13.34 -15.84
N ASP A 421 -4.59 -14.36 -15.65
CA ASP A 421 -4.37 -15.65 -16.30
C ASP A 421 -5.23 -15.72 -17.58
N PRO A 422 -4.61 -15.85 -18.78
CA PRO A 422 -3.17 -15.90 -19.03
C PRO A 422 -2.48 -14.52 -19.01
N VAL A 423 -1.24 -14.46 -18.50
CA VAL A 423 -0.41 -13.25 -18.57
C VAL A 423 -0.16 -12.88 -20.04
N ALA A 424 -0.37 -11.62 -20.38
CA ALA A 424 -0.18 -11.14 -21.75
C ALA A 424 1.29 -11.31 -22.18
N ALA A 425 1.51 -11.76 -23.41
CA ALA A 425 2.84 -11.90 -23.97
C ALA A 425 3.57 -10.55 -23.99
N GLY A 426 4.77 -10.49 -23.41
CA GLY A 426 5.57 -9.27 -23.29
C GLY A 426 5.23 -8.41 -22.07
N THR A 427 4.51 -8.95 -21.10
CA THR A 427 4.31 -8.36 -19.77
C THR A 427 5.14 -9.15 -18.77
N ALA A 428 6.08 -8.49 -18.10
CA ALA A 428 6.87 -9.13 -17.05
C ALA A 428 6.02 -9.35 -15.80
N TYR A 429 6.24 -10.48 -15.11
CA TYR A 429 5.44 -10.86 -13.94
C TYR A 429 6.24 -11.73 -12.97
N TYR A 430 5.74 -11.90 -11.75
CA TYR A 430 6.29 -12.85 -10.78
C TYR A 430 5.65 -14.23 -10.94
N LYS A 431 6.48 -15.26 -11.00
CA LYS A 431 6.07 -16.65 -11.21
C LYS A 431 6.56 -17.50 -10.03
N GLN A 432 5.66 -18.29 -9.45
CA GLN A 432 6.04 -19.24 -8.42
C GLN A 432 6.81 -20.41 -9.02
N VAL A 433 7.99 -20.70 -8.44
CA VAL A 433 8.87 -21.81 -8.85
C VAL A 433 9.43 -22.48 -7.61
N PRO A 434 9.13 -23.75 -7.35
CA PRO A 434 9.46 -24.42 -6.08
C PRO A 434 10.95 -24.45 -5.71
N ASN A 435 11.85 -24.40 -6.70
CA ASN A 435 13.30 -24.47 -6.47
C ASN A 435 14.01 -23.11 -6.58
N ALA A 436 13.25 -22.01 -6.73
CA ALA A 436 13.80 -20.67 -6.70
C ALA A 436 14.12 -20.26 -5.26
N SER A 437 15.10 -19.36 -5.09
CA SER A 437 15.32 -18.61 -3.85
C SER A 437 14.04 -17.83 -3.54
N GLY A 438 13.56 -17.81 -2.33
CA GLY A 438 12.25 -17.18 -2.04
C GLY A 438 11.01 -17.88 -2.64
N GLY A 439 11.17 -18.84 -3.56
CA GLY A 439 10.08 -19.59 -4.20
C GLY A 439 9.41 -18.85 -5.36
N VAL A 440 9.93 -17.71 -5.79
CA VAL A 440 9.38 -16.83 -6.85
C VAL A 440 10.49 -16.36 -7.78
N VAL A 441 10.18 -16.14 -9.04
CA VAL A 441 11.10 -15.60 -10.06
C VAL A 441 10.44 -14.45 -10.83
N ALA A 442 11.25 -13.58 -11.43
CA ALA A 442 10.78 -12.63 -12.43
C ALA A 442 10.83 -13.28 -13.81
N ALA A 443 9.67 -13.41 -14.45
CA ALA A 443 9.47 -14.03 -15.74
C ALA A 443 9.12 -13.01 -16.83
N GLN A 444 9.36 -13.38 -18.10
CA GLN A 444 9.18 -12.54 -19.30
C GLN A 444 9.96 -11.21 -19.26
N VAL A 445 11.06 -11.14 -18.54
CA VAL A 445 11.98 -10.00 -18.55
C VAL A 445 12.74 -9.92 -19.86
N GLY A 446 13.07 -8.73 -20.33
CA GLY A 446 13.75 -8.49 -21.61
C GLY A 446 12.79 -8.39 -22.80
N GLY A 447 13.28 -7.93 -23.95
CA GLY A 447 12.47 -7.66 -25.12
C GLY A 447 11.29 -6.74 -24.81
N LYS A 448 10.07 -7.19 -25.13
CA LYS A 448 8.84 -6.44 -24.82
C LYS A 448 8.52 -6.36 -23.33
N GLY A 449 9.01 -7.30 -22.51
CA GLY A 449 8.81 -7.31 -21.06
C GLY A 449 9.61 -6.24 -20.31
N GLY A 450 10.54 -5.60 -21.00
CA GLY A 450 11.37 -4.54 -20.40
C GLY A 450 12.40 -5.07 -19.41
N PRO A 451 13.08 -4.19 -18.69
CA PRO A 451 14.11 -4.54 -17.72
C PRO A 451 13.55 -4.97 -16.37
N LEU A 452 14.39 -5.73 -15.63
CA LEU A 452 14.30 -5.94 -14.18
C LEU A 452 15.28 -5.01 -13.47
N VAL A 453 14.84 -4.24 -12.46
CA VAL A 453 15.63 -3.20 -11.83
C VAL A 453 15.58 -3.29 -10.31
N TRP A 454 16.70 -3.62 -9.68
CA TRP A 454 16.89 -3.40 -8.25
C TRP A 454 17.33 -1.96 -8.02
N LYS A 455 16.42 -1.08 -7.60
CA LYS A 455 16.68 0.36 -7.41
C LYS A 455 17.52 0.69 -6.18
N ARG A 456 17.64 -0.24 -5.22
CA ARG A 456 18.27 -0.02 -3.91
C ARG A 456 19.16 -1.18 -3.50
N VAL A 457 20.22 -1.46 -4.27
CA VAL A 457 21.28 -2.38 -3.87
C VAL A 457 22.25 -1.60 -2.97
N TRP A 458 22.17 -1.84 -1.67
CA TRP A 458 22.91 -1.06 -0.67
C TRP A 458 24.34 -1.54 -0.50
N SER A 459 25.27 -0.59 -0.46
CA SER A 459 26.65 -0.81 -0.01
C SER A 459 27.04 0.21 1.06
N ALA A 460 27.43 -0.26 2.24
CA ALA A 460 27.79 0.61 3.36
C ALA A 460 29.07 1.42 3.12
N LYS A 461 29.99 0.86 2.34
CA LYS A 461 31.32 1.47 2.10
C LYS A 461 31.55 1.86 0.65
N GLY A 462 30.85 1.24 -0.30
CA GLY A 462 31.24 1.24 -1.71
C GLY A 462 32.43 0.31 -1.96
N GLY A 463 32.93 0.31 -3.20
CA GLY A 463 34.07 -0.50 -3.64
C GLY A 463 33.70 -1.66 -4.55
N THR A 464 34.70 -2.44 -4.90
CA THR A 464 34.57 -3.52 -5.88
C THR A 464 34.05 -4.80 -5.25
N CYS A 465 33.00 -5.40 -5.83
CA CYS A 465 32.46 -6.70 -5.41
C CYS A 465 32.13 -7.60 -6.60
N GLY A 466 32.06 -8.90 -6.35
CA GLY A 466 31.51 -9.84 -7.32
C GLY A 466 29.97 -9.82 -7.28
N LEU A 467 29.38 -9.91 -8.46
CA LEU A 467 27.96 -9.99 -8.68
C LEU A 467 27.66 -11.24 -9.53
N ALA A 468 26.66 -12.03 -9.13
CA ALA A 468 26.15 -13.13 -9.91
C ALA A 468 24.64 -13.07 -10.01
N LEU A 469 24.10 -13.28 -11.21
CA LEU A 469 22.67 -13.51 -11.43
C LEU A 469 22.40 -15.01 -11.32
N ARG A 470 21.37 -15.37 -10.58
CA ARG A 470 20.81 -16.72 -10.56
C ARG A 470 19.56 -16.72 -11.42
N VAL A 471 19.44 -17.71 -12.28
CA VAL A 471 18.28 -17.91 -13.16
C VAL A 471 17.74 -19.32 -12.99
N VAL A 472 16.47 -19.52 -13.34
CA VAL A 472 15.85 -20.85 -13.44
C VAL A 472 15.76 -21.23 -14.90
N GLY A 473 16.22 -22.43 -15.23
CA GLY A 473 16.38 -22.92 -16.60
C GLY A 473 17.80 -22.78 -17.13
N GLU A 474 18.00 -23.12 -18.40
CA GLU A 474 19.29 -23.03 -19.07
C GLU A 474 19.39 -21.72 -19.91
N GLY A 475 20.60 -21.16 -19.97
CA GLY A 475 20.93 -20.06 -20.85
C GLY A 475 21.38 -18.79 -20.13
N SER A 476 22.38 -18.14 -20.71
CA SER A 476 22.85 -16.78 -20.33
C SER A 476 22.87 -15.85 -21.55
N GLU A 477 22.41 -16.35 -22.68
CA GLU A 477 22.45 -15.61 -23.95
C GLU A 477 21.55 -14.37 -23.90
N GLY A 478 22.06 -13.26 -24.41
CA GLY A 478 21.31 -12.00 -24.46
C GLY A 478 21.16 -11.24 -23.15
N VAL A 479 21.58 -11.82 -22.01
CA VAL A 479 21.54 -11.13 -20.72
C VAL A 479 22.57 -10.00 -20.70
N ARG A 480 22.13 -8.79 -20.42
CA ARG A 480 22.96 -7.59 -20.23
C ARG A 480 22.73 -7.01 -18.83
N LEU A 481 23.79 -6.41 -18.30
CA LEU A 481 23.80 -5.81 -16.96
C LEU A 481 24.25 -4.36 -17.04
N SER A 482 23.63 -3.49 -16.25
CA SER A 482 24.18 -2.18 -15.94
C SER A 482 24.12 -1.91 -14.43
N VAL A 483 25.10 -1.15 -13.94
CA VAL A 483 25.17 -0.65 -12.56
C VAL A 483 25.28 0.87 -12.59
N ASN A 484 24.35 1.54 -11.91
CA ASN A 484 24.28 3.02 -11.89
C ASN A 484 24.32 3.62 -13.31
N GLY A 485 23.61 3.01 -14.28
CA GLY A 485 23.53 3.41 -15.68
C GLY A 485 24.74 3.04 -16.54
N LYS A 486 25.79 2.44 -15.98
CA LYS A 486 26.97 2.01 -16.74
C LYS A 486 26.86 0.52 -17.08
N SER A 487 27.06 0.19 -18.36
CA SER A 487 27.11 -1.21 -18.82
C SER A 487 28.27 -1.96 -18.18
N VAL A 488 28.01 -3.20 -17.76
CA VAL A 488 28.98 -4.08 -17.11
C VAL A 488 29.14 -5.36 -17.93
N PRO A 489 30.37 -5.74 -18.33
CA PRO A 489 30.60 -6.97 -19.06
C PRO A 489 30.35 -8.20 -18.16
N LEU A 490 29.56 -9.15 -18.67
CA LEU A 490 29.28 -10.43 -18.01
C LEU A 490 30.23 -11.53 -18.51
N LYS A 491 30.66 -12.38 -17.60
CA LYS A 491 31.25 -13.69 -17.86
C LYS A 491 30.20 -14.76 -17.48
N GLY A 492 29.48 -15.29 -18.47
CA GLY A 492 28.25 -16.05 -18.19
C GLY A 492 27.22 -15.14 -17.51
N LEU A 493 26.84 -15.47 -16.28
CA LEU A 493 25.92 -14.69 -15.45
C LEU A 493 26.63 -13.94 -14.29
N SER A 494 27.95 -13.78 -14.35
CA SER A 494 28.74 -13.14 -13.30
C SER A 494 29.52 -11.94 -13.78
N ALA A 495 29.75 -10.98 -12.89
CA ALA A 495 30.54 -9.77 -13.16
C ALA A 495 31.30 -9.33 -11.91
N THR A 496 32.32 -8.48 -12.13
CA THR A 496 32.88 -7.63 -11.08
C THR A 496 32.34 -6.22 -11.27
N VAL A 497 31.83 -5.63 -10.19
CA VAL A 497 31.15 -4.33 -10.22
C VAL A 497 31.72 -3.39 -9.17
N ASP A 498 31.70 -2.09 -9.46
CA ASP A 498 32.07 -1.04 -8.51
C ASP A 498 30.82 -0.34 -8.00
N PHE A 499 30.52 -0.51 -6.72
CA PHE A 499 29.42 0.19 -6.05
C PHE A 499 29.89 1.51 -5.43
N LYS A 500 29.03 2.53 -5.50
CA LYS A 500 29.17 3.70 -4.64
C LYS A 500 28.67 3.40 -3.24
N LYS A 501 29.09 4.15 -2.24
CA LYS A 501 28.50 4.11 -0.91
C LYS A 501 27.02 4.53 -0.99
N GLY A 502 26.15 3.79 -0.31
CA GLY A 502 24.70 3.98 -0.33
C GLY A 502 24.00 3.10 -1.38
N ASP A 503 22.86 3.55 -1.86
CA ASP A 503 22.05 2.83 -2.84
C ASP A 503 22.68 2.83 -4.23
N ASN A 504 22.65 1.66 -4.85
CA ASN A 504 23.06 1.45 -6.23
C ASN A 504 21.89 0.86 -7.01
N GLU A 505 21.75 1.27 -8.26
CA GLU A 505 20.82 0.64 -9.20
C GLU A 505 21.53 -0.48 -9.93
N VAL A 506 20.91 -1.67 -9.92
CA VAL A 506 21.35 -2.80 -10.76
C VAL A 506 20.21 -3.15 -11.69
N LYS A 507 20.48 -3.10 -13.01
CA LYS A 507 19.49 -3.33 -14.07
C LYS A 507 19.90 -4.51 -14.93
N VAL A 508 19.00 -5.46 -15.11
CA VAL A 508 19.11 -6.60 -16.01
C VAL A 508 18.16 -6.39 -17.19
N PHE A 509 18.66 -6.56 -18.41
CA PHE A 509 17.89 -6.31 -19.63
C PHE A 509 18.43 -7.13 -20.81
N GLY A 510 17.68 -7.22 -21.88
CA GLY A 510 18.04 -7.90 -23.13
C GLY A 510 17.15 -7.46 -24.28
N ASP A 511 17.59 -7.70 -25.53
CA ASP A 511 16.79 -7.39 -26.74
C ASP A 511 15.71 -8.44 -27.00
N SER A 512 15.83 -9.62 -26.39
CA SER A 512 14.86 -10.71 -26.41
C SER A 512 14.45 -11.09 -24.99
N MET A 513 13.45 -11.93 -24.86
CA MET A 513 13.02 -12.51 -23.58
C MET A 513 14.20 -13.28 -22.95
N LEU A 514 14.46 -13.02 -21.69
CA LEU A 514 15.51 -13.63 -20.87
C LEU A 514 15.01 -14.88 -20.15
N PRO A 515 15.92 -15.75 -19.65
CA PRO A 515 15.55 -16.78 -18.69
C PRO A 515 14.85 -16.19 -17.45
N ASP A 516 14.03 -16.99 -16.78
CA ASP A 516 13.40 -16.60 -15.53
C ASP A 516 14.46 -16.23 -14.48
N ILE A 517 14.43 -15.00 -13.95
CA ILE A 517 15.44 -14.47 -13.03
C ILE A 517 15.03 -14.77 -11.59
N ASP A 518 15.89 -15.46 -10.86
CA ASP A 518 15.69 -15.85 -9.46
C ASP A 518 16.16 -14.75 -8.50
N CYS A 519 17.45 -14.46 -8.49
CA CYS A 519 17.99 -13.43 -7.61
C CYS A 519 19.34 -12.89 -8.08
N LEU A 520 19.73 -11.78 -7.47
CA LEU A 520 21.06 -11.17 -7.55
C LEU A 520 21.85 -11.58 -6.29
N VAL A 521 23.05 -12.16 -6.47
CA VAL A 521 23.92 -12.56 -5.37
C VAL A 521 25.20 -11.71 -5.40
N LEU A 522 25.56 -11.13 -4.26
CA LEU A 522 26.75 -10.30 -4.10
C LEU A 522 27.80 -11.03 -3.23
N SER A 523 29.06 -11.04 -3.69
CA SER A 523 30.21 -11.41 -2.84
C SER A 523 30.61 -10.25 -1.93
N ALA A 524 31.50 -10.50 -0.96
CA ALA A 524 32.02 -9.44 -0.10
C ALA A 524 32.72 -8.36 -0.93
N VAL A 525 32.51 -7.12 -0.57
CA VAL A 525 33.28 -5.97 -1.09
C VAL A 525 34.73 -6.13 -0.58
N GLN A 526 35.70 -6.12 -1.49
CA GLN A 526 37.12 -6.18 -1.16
C GLN A 526 37.63 -4.78 -0.77
#